data_d39d379ab23de69fc78cca9a0837255f
#
_entry.id   d39d379ab23de69fc78cca9a0837255f
#
_cell.length_a   1.000
_cell.length_b   1.000
_cell.length_c   1.000
_cell.angle_alpha   90.00
_cell.angle_beta   90.00
_cell.angle_gamma   90.00
#
_symmetry.space_group_name_H-M   'P 1'
#
loop_
_entity.id
_entity.type
_entity.pdbx_description
1 polymer ?
#
loop_
_entity_poly.entity_id
_entity_poly.type
_entity_poly.pdbx_seq_one_letter_code
_entity_poly.pdbx_strand_id
1 'polypeptide(L)'
;MKPVISIIMGSKSDWATMQKTAEVLDRFGVSYEKKVVSAHRTPDLMFRHAEEARSRGIKVIIAGAGGAAHLPGMVAAKTTLPV
;
A
#
# COMPACT_ATOMS: atom_id res chain seq x y z
N MET A 1 7.52 16.64 -1.58
CA MET A 1 6.73 16.46 -0.34
C MET A 1 6.74 14.98 0.05
N LYS A 2 6.95 14.68 1.33
CA LYS A 2 6.93 13.29 1.78
C LYS A 2 5.54 12.69 1.62
N PRO A 3 5.43 11.43 1.15
CA PRO A 3 4.13 10.79 1.01
C PRO A 3 3.47 10.54 2.38
N VAL A 4 2.17 10.73 2.44
CA VAL A 4 1.36 10.43 3.63
C VAL A 4 0.44 9.23 3.39
N ILE A 5 0.27 8.82 2.14
CA ILE A 5 -0.50 7.64 1.76
C ILE A 5 0.45 6.67 1.06
N SER A 6 0.37 5.39 1.39
CA SER A 6 1.08 4.34 0.68
C SER A 6 0.08 3.47 -0.05
N ILE A 7 0.19 3.45 -1.38
CA ILE A 7 -0.61 2.55 -2.22
C ILE A 7 0.26 1.33 -2.51
N ILE A 8 -0.18 0.17 -2.07
CA ILE A 8 0.54 -1.08 -2.31
C ILE A 8 -0.34 -2.06 -3.09
N MET A 9 0.31 -2.88 -3.89
CA MET A 9 -0.39 -3.83 -4.74
C MET A 9 0.46 -5.09 -4.88
N GLY A 10 -0.20 -6.24 -5.05
CA GLY A 10 0.48 -7.53 -5.09
C GLY A 10 1.22 -7.80 -6.38
N SER A 11 0.92 -7.08 -7.46
CA SER A 11 1.52 -7.28 -8.77
C SER A 11 1.44 -5.98 -9.57
N LYS A 12 2.36 -5.82 -10.53
CA LYS A 12 2.31 -4.70 -11.47
C LYS A 12 1.00 -4.66 -12.26
N SER A 13 0.39 -5.82 -12.50
CA SER A 13 -0.88 -5.90 -13.23
C SER A 13 -2.04 -5.26 -12.45
N ASP A 14 -1.90 -5.10 -11.14
CA ASP A 14 -2.93 -4.44 -10.33
C ASP A 14 -2.91 -2.92 -10.50
N TRP A 15 -1.86 -2.37 -11.11
CA TRP A 15 -1.76 -0.92 -11.30
C TRP A 15 -2.92 -0.36 -12.14
N ALA A 16 -3.40 -1.11 -13.11
CA ALA A 16 -4.55 -0.67 -13.93
C ALA A 16 -5.76 -0.33 -13.05
N THR A 17 -5.94 -1.05 -11.95
CA THR A 17 -7.01 -0.78 -10.99
C THR A 17 -6.58 0.29 -9.98
N MET A 18 -5.37 0.14 -9.41
CA MET A 18 -4.91 1.00 -8.33
C MET A 18 -4.57 2.43 -8.78
N GLN A 19 -4.29 2.62 -10.07
CA GLN A 19 -4.02 3.97 -10.57
C GLN A 19 -5.23 4.90 -10.41
N LYS A 20 -6.42 4.36 -10.33
CA LYS A 20 -7.62 5.16 -10.08
C LYS A 20 -7.59 5.80 -8.70
N THR A 21 -7.05 5.07 -7.73
CA THR A 21 -6.80 5.62 -6.39
C THR A 21 -5.80 6.77 -6.45
N ALA A 22 -4.71 6.57 -7.19
CA ALA A 22 -3.70 7.60 -7.36
C ALA A 22 -4.29 8.87 -8.02
N GLU A 23 -5.14 8.69 -9.02
CA GLU A 23 -5.80 9.82 -9.70
C GLU A 23 -6.66 10.64 -8.73
N VAL A 24 -7.38 9.98 -7.84
CA VAL A 24 -8.20 10.67 -6.83
C VAL A 24 -7.32 11.44 -5.85
N LEU A 25 -6.22 10.82 -5.40
CA LEU A 25 -5.28 11.48 -4.49
C LEU A 25 -4.60 12.68 -5.16
N ASP A 26 -4.24 12.55 -6.45
CA ASP A 26 -3.70 13.66 -7.23
C ASP A 26 -4.69 14.83 -7.27
N ARG A 27 -5.96 14.51 -7.47
CA ARG A 27 -7.04 15.51 -7.55
C ARG A 27 -7.20 16.26 -6.24
N PHE A 28 -7.00 15.58 -5.10
CA PHE A 28 -7.07 16.20 -3.78
C PHE A 28 -5.75 16.84 -3.33
N GLY A 29 -4.69 16.74 -4.13
CA GLY A 29 -3.39 17.27 -3.76
C GLY A 29 -2.72 16.52 -2.61
N VAL A 30 -3.05 15.24 -2.43
CA VAL A 30 -2.48 14.41 -1.36
C VAL A 30 -1.25 13.67 -1.88
N SER A 31 -0.13 13.79 -1.17
CA SER A 31 1.11 13.11 -1.56
C SER A 31 1.03 11.63 -1.22
N TYR A 32 1.47 10.78 -2.15
CA TYR A 32 1.44 9.34 -1.97
C TYR A 32 2.66 8.69 -2.61
N GLU A 33 2.92 7.45 -2.19
CA GLU A 33 3.85 6.55 -2.85
C GLU A 33 3.08 5.35 -3.39
N LYS A 34 3.67 4.64 -4.33
CA LYS A 34 3.10 3.41 -4.88
C LYS A 34 4.19 2.34 -4.94
N LYS A 35 3.87 1.13 -4.49
CA LYS A 35 4.83 0.02 -4.47
C LYS A 35 4.15 -1.30 -4.78
N VAL A 36 4.88 -2.18 -5.46
CA VAL A 36 4.49 -3.58 -5.60
C VAL A 36 5.08 -4.35 -4.43
N VAL A 37 4.21 -4.91 -3.59
CA VAL A 37 4.58 -5.66 -2.40
C VAL A 37 3.70 -6.91 -2.36
N SER A 38 4.30 -8.08 -2.54
CA SER A 38 3.52 -9.32 -2.66
C SER A 38 3.53 -10.12 -1.35
N ALA A 39 2.32 -10.50 -0.89
CA ALA A 39 2.18 -11.33 0.29
C ALA A 39 2.83 -12.70 0.11
N HIS A 40 2.79 -13.25 -1.10
CA HIS A 40 3.28 -14.60 -1.38
C HIS A 40 4.70 -14.64 -1.93
N ARG A 41 5.12 -13.62 -2.70
CA ARG A 41 6.44 -13.60 -3.32
C ARG A 41 7.49 -12.86 -2.48
N THR A 42 7.08 -11.80 -1.76
CA THR A 42 8.00 -10.99 -0.96
C THR A 42 7.40 -10.71 0.43
N PRO A 43 7.12 -11.77 1.22
CA PRO A 43 6.48 -11.58 2.53
C PRO A 43 7.32 -10.74 3.51
N ASP A 44 8.63 -10.90 3.51
CA ASP A 44 9.50 -10.14 4.40
C ASP A 44 9.47 -8.64 4.06
N LEU A 45 9.48 -8.32 2.77
CA LEU A 45 9.35 -6.94 2.32
C LEU A 45 7.98 -6.37 2.74
N MET A 46 6.93 -7.17 2.61
CA MET A 46 5.58 -6.78 3.00
C MET A 46 5.51 -6.43 4.48
N PHE A 47 6.03 -7.30 5.33
CA PHE A 47 6.03 -7.06 6.78
C PHE A 47 6.87 -5.84 7.15
N ARG A 48 8.04 -5.70 6.55
CA ARG A 48 8.90 -4.54 6.79
C ARG A 48 8.22 -3.24 6.37
N HIS A 49 7.58 -3.24 5.21
CA HIS A 49 6.83 -2.08 4.72
C HIS A 49 5.75 -1.67 5.72
N ALA A 50 4.98 -2.65 6.21
CA ALA A 50 3.92 -2.41 7.19
C ALA A 50 4.49 -1.84 8.51
N GLU A 51 5.56 -2.45 9.00
CA GLU A 51 6.14 -2.08 10.29
C GLU A 51 6.81 -0.70 10.27
N GLU A 52 7.40 -0.32 9.14
CA GLU A 52 8.14 0.95 8.99
C GLU A 52 7.27 2.11 8.51
N ALA A 53 6.08 1.84 7.97
CA ALA A 53 5.27 2.86 7.32
C ALA A 53 4.97 4.06 8.23
N ARG A 54 4.56 3.80 9.45
CA ARG A 54 4.20 4.86 10.40
C ARG A 54 5.40 5.78 10.70
N SER A 55 6.57 5.21 10.94
CA SER A 55 7.77 5.99 11.25
C SER A 55 8.24 6.82 10.05
N ARG A 56 7.89 6.41 8.84
CA ARG A 56 8.20 7.17 7.62
C ARG A 56 7.20 8.31 7.34
N GLY A 57 6.18 8.46 8.19
CA GLY A 57 5.19 9.51 8.03
C GLY A 57 3.94 9.10 7.27
N ILE A 58 3.80 7.82 6.92
CA ILE A 58 2.59 7.31 6.28
C ILE A 58 1.44 7.34 7.29
N LYS A 59 0.27 7.80 6.85
CA LYS A 59 -0.94 7.90 7.68
C LYS A 59 -1.96 6.82 7.36
N VAL A 60 -2.02 6.40 6.09
CA VAL A 60 -2.99 5.40 5.62
C VAL A 60 -2.32 4.53 4.56
N ILE A 61 -2.59 3.24 4.59
CA ILE A 61 -2.15 2.30 3.57
C ILE A 61 -3.39 1.86 2.77
N ILE A 62 -3.32 1.98 1.45
CA ILE A 62 -4.38 1.51 0.55
C ILE A 62 -3.80 0.33 -0.21
N ALA A 63 -4.37 -0.85 0.01
CA ALA A 63 -3.80 -2.09 -0.51
C ALA A 63 -4.78 -2.78 -1.46
N GLY A 64 -4.27 -3.24 -2.60
CA GLY A 64 -5.05 -3.97 -3.58
C GLY A 64 -4.34 -5.25 -4.02
N ALA A 65 -5.09 -6.33 -4.17
CA ALA A 65 -4.56 -7.60 -4.65
C ALA A 65 -5.69 -8.37 -5.33
N GLY A 66 -5.31 -9.29 -6.22
CA GLY A 66 -6.27 -10.15 -6.88
C GLY A 66 -6.48 -11.47 -6.16
N GLY A 67 -7.49 -12.23 -6.60
CA GLY A 67 -7.78 -13.55 -6.04
C GLY A 67 -8.21 -13.48 -4.58
N ALA A 68 -7.57 -14.27 -3.73
CA ALA A 68 -7.88 -14.31 -2.30
C ALA A 68 -7.50 -13.01 -1.57
N ALA A 69 -6.70 -12.18 -2.21
CA ALA A 69 -6.36 -10.82 -1.75
C ALA A 69 -5.85 -10.79 -0.30
N HIS A 70 -4.84 -11.59 0.01
CA HIS A 70 -4.29 -11.69 1.37
C HIS A 70 -3.53 -10.43 1.81
N LEU A 71 -3.00 -9.66 0.86
CA LEU A 71 -2.14 -8.51 1.14
C LEU A 71 -2.72 -7.52 2.14
N PRO A 72 -3.96 -7.02 1.97
CA PRO A 72 -4.48 -6.01 2.90
C PRO A 72 -4.54 -6.50 4.34
N GLY A 73 -5.06 -7.70 4.56
CA GLY A 73 -5.19 -8.26 5.90
C GLY A 73 -3.85 -8.52 6.57
N MET A 74 -2.89 -9.04 5.80
CA MET A 74 -1.56 -9.33 6.34
C MET A 74 -0.80 -8.06 6.69
N VAL A 75 -0.94 -7.02 5.88
CA VAL A 75 -0.34 -5.71 6.17
C VAL A 75 -1.00 -5.10 7.42
N ALA A 76 -2.33 -5.16 7.48
CA ALA A 76 -3.07 -4.62 8.63
C ALA A 76 -2.64 -5.28 9.95
N ALA A 77 -2.27 -6.56 9.91
CA ALA A 77 -1.81 -7.28 11.10
C ALA A 77 -0.47 -6.79 11.64
N LYS A 78 0.27 -6.01 10.86
CA LYS A 78 1.63 -5.57 11.22
C LYS A 78 1.77 -4.06 11.38
N THR A 79 0.67 -3.32 11.40
CA THR A 79 0.70 -1.87 11.57
C THR A 79 -0.49 -1.39 12.39
N THR A 80 -0.32 -0.26 13.04
CA THR A 80 -1.43 0.42 13.74
C THR A 80 -2.12 1.44 12.84
N LEU A 81 -1.63 1.60 11.60
CA LEU A 81 -2.25 2.51 10.65
C LEU A 81 -3.54 1.92 10.05
N PRO A 82 -4.47 2.76 9.62
CA PRO A 82 -5.61 2.29 8.82
C PRO A 82 -5.12 1.65 7.52
N VAL A 83 -5.68 0.51 7.14
CA VAL A 83 -5.38 -0.20 5.90
C VAL A 83 -6.69 -0.47 5.16
#